data_8f6e91d3a0ccdfbbc100acc71c40d129
#
_entry.id   8f6e91d3a0ccdfbbc100acc71c40d129
#
_cell.length_a   1.000
_cell.length_b   1.000
_cell.length_c   1.000
_cell.angle_alpha   90.00
_cell.angle_beta   90.00
_cell.angle_gamma   90.00
#
_symmetry.space_group_name_H-M   'P 1'
#
loop_
_entity.id
_entity.type
_entity.pdbx_description
1 polymer ?
#
loop_
_entity_poly.entity_id
_entity_poly.type
_entity_poly.pdbx_seq_one_letter_code
_entity_poly.pdbx_strand_id
1 'polypeptide(L)'
;MTRNFLLLVGFVLAMVIVSGAPYQIASADSPEEGETEFSKRCVSCHTIGGGVKVGPDLKGVAERRDLSWLKQQILEPSKHDPNDPDVVTNRKIYGIQMPDLRLDEQQVDNLIAYLETDPTLATVIPTQYAPTLLVGVLGIIGLTVLGLRFGTKKVEVRPREE
;
A
#
# COMPACT_ATOMS: atom_id res chain seq x y z
N MET A 1 33.41 -31.60 -1.78
CA MET A 1 32.90 -30.25 -2.03
C MET A 1 31.45 -30.24 -2.49
N THR A 2 30.94 -31.25 -3.17
CA THR A 2 29.56 -31.29 -3.72
C THR A 2 28.44 -31.42 -2.70
N ARG A 3 28.63 -32.18 -1.61
CA ARG A 3 27.59 -32.42 -0.59
C ARG A 3 27.20 -31.16 0.18
N ASN A 4 28.13 -30.32 0.52
CA ASN A 4 27.86 -29.05 1.23
C ASN A 4 27.22 -27.99 0.32
N PHE A 5 27.53 -28.02 -0.97
CA PHE A 5 26.91 -27.17 -1.98
C PHE A 5 25.45 -27.53 -2.19
N LEU A 6 25.13 -28.82 -2.29
CA LEU A 6 23.75 -29.32 -2.41
C LEU A 6 22.89 -28.97 -1.18
N LEU A 7 23.47 -29.05 0.02
CA LEU A 7 22.77 -28.65 1.26
C LEU A 7 22.50 -27.14 1.32
N LEU A 8 23.42 -26.31 0.86
CA LEU A 8 23.24 -24.86 0.78
C LEU A 8 22.18 -24.49 -0.25
N VAL A 9 22.17 -25.09 -1.42
CA VAL A 9 21.16 -24.86 -2.45
C VAL A 9 19.78 -25.32 -1.96
N GLY A 10 19.68 -26.47 -1.31
CA GLY A 10 18.44 -26.97 -0.72
C GLY A 10 17.89 -26.04 0.38
N PHE A 11 18.76 -25.50 1.23
CA PHE A 11 18.37 -24.56 2.27
C PHE A 11 17.87 -23.22 1.70
N VAL A 12 18.54 -22.70 0.67
CA VAL A 12 18.10 -21.47 -0.02
C VAL A 12 16.76 -21.68 -0.73
N LEU A 13 16.58 -22.83 -1.39
CA LEU A 13 15.29 -23.16 -2.02
C LEU A 13 14.16 -23.30 -1.00
N ALA A 14 14.41 -23.94 0.15
CA ALA A 14 13.44 -24.07 1.23
C ALA A 14 13.06 -22.69 1.81
N MET A 15 14.03 -21.78 1.98
CA MET A 15 13.77 -20.41 2.43
C MET A 15 12.90 -19.62 1.44
N VAL A 16 13.08 -19.80 0.13
CA VAL A 16 12.28 -19.13 -0.91
C VAL A 16 10.84 -19.63 -0.91
N ILE A 17 10.61 -20.91 -0.66
CA ILE A 17 9.27 -21.52 -0.63
C ILE A 17 8.46 -21.05 0.60
N VAL A 18 9.12 -20.88 1.76
CA VAL A 18 8.48 -20.41 2.99
C VAL A 18 8.07 -18.93 2.89
N SER A 19 8.78 -18.12 2.09
CA SER A 19 8.46 -16.70 1.90
C SER A 19 7.29 -16.43 0.94
N GLY A 20 6.81 -17.45 0.24
CA GLY A 20 5.77 -17.30 -0.80
C GLY A 20 4.34 -17.62 -0.36
N ALA A 21 4.09 -17.94 0.90
CA ALA A 21 2.73 -18.13 1.38
C ALA A 21 2.01 -16.78 1.46
N PRO A 22 0.88 -16.58 0.75
CA PRO A 22 0.08 -15.39 0.94
C PRO A 22 -0.49 -15.44 2.37
N TYR A 23 0.01 -14.57 3.24
CA TYR A 23 -0.63 -14.29 4.51
C TYR A 23 -1.96 -13.62 4.22
N GLN A 24 -3.01 -14.41 4.04
CA GLN A 24 -4.37 -13.93 4.12
C GLN A 24 -4.71 -13.77 5.60
N ILE A 25 -4.35 -12.62 6.15
CA ILE A 25 -4.88 -12.18 7.43
C ILE A 25 -6.29 -11.70 7.14
N ALA A 26 -7.28 -12.31 7.80
CA ALA A 26 -8.65 -11.88 7.75
C ALA A 26 -8.75 -10.38 8.05
N SER A 27 -9.26 -9.64 7.08
CA SER A 27 -9.97 -8.38 7.13
C SER A 27 -9.76 -7.49 8.37
N ALA A 28 -8.57 -6.97 8.52
CA ALA A 28 -8.44 -5.62 9.07
C ALA A 28 -8.67 -4.68 7.89
N ASP A 29 -9.32 -3.54 8.14
CA ASP A 29 -9.53 -2.52 7.13
C ASP A 29 -8.18 -2.17 6.48
N SER A 30 -8.13 -2.27 5.15
CA SER A 30 -6.89 -2.12 4.38
C SER A 30 -6.83 -0.74 3.73
N PRO A 31 -5.97 0.16 4.21
CA PRO A 31 -5.76 1.45 3.58
C PRO A 31 -5.30 1.34 2.12
N GLU A 32 -4.54 0.30 1.74
CA GLU A 32 -4.05 0.07 0.38
C GLU A 32 -5.20 -0.29 -0.57
N GLU A 33 -6.16 -1.08 -0.12
CA GLU A 33 -7.39 -1.36 -0.87
C GLU A 33 -8.25 -0.10 -0.95
N GLY A 34 -8.32 0.68 0.14
CA GLY A 34 -8.99 1.98 0.19
C GLY A 34 -8.40 2.97 -0.81
N GLU A 35 -7.07 3.06 -0.95
CA GLU A 35 -6.39 3.86 -1.98
C GLU A 35 -6.81 3.44 -3.38
N THR A 36 -6.89 2.13 -3.60
CA THR A 36 -7.31 1.57 -4.88
C THR A 36 -8.76 1.96 -5.21
N GLU A 37 -9.68 1.84 -4.26
CA GLU A 37 -11.08 2.25 -4.45
C GLU A 37 -11.21 3.77 -4.61
N PHE A 38 -10.46 4.56 -3.85
CA PHE A 38 -10.41 6.02 -4.00
C PHE A 38 -9.99 6.43 -5.41
N SER A 39 -8.92 5.85 -5.91
CA SER A 39 -8.37 6.13 -7.24
C SER A 39 -9.34 5.78 -8.37
N LYS A 40 -10.16 4.75 -8.19
CA LYS A 40 -11.14 4.32 -9.20
C LYS A 40 -12.43 5.13 -9.19
N ARG A 41 -12.91 5.52 -8.01
CA ARG A 41 -14.30 6.00 -7.84
C ARG A 41 -14.41 7.43 -7.31
N CYS A 42 -13.44 7.91 -6.53
CA CYS A 42 -13.55 9.17 -5.80
C CYS A 42 -12.77 10.31 -6.46
N VAL A 43 -11.60 10.01 -7.06
CA VAL A 43 -10.68 11.01 -7.61
C VAL A 43 -11.28 11.86 -8.73
N SER A 44 -12.33 11.40 -9.40
CA SER A 44 -13.03 12.21 -10.42
C SER A 44 -13.67 13.48 -9.82
N CYS A 45 -14.14 13.38 -8.58
CA CYS A 45 -14.88 14.46 -7.91
C CYS A 45 -14.16 15.04 -6.70
N HIS A 46 -13.27 14.29 -6.06
CA HIS A 46 -12.59 14.68 -4.83
C HIS A 46 -11.08 14.75 -4.99
N THR A 47 -10.44 15.51 -4.11
CA THR A 47 -8.99 15.55 -3.91
C THR A 47 -8.68 15.24 -2.44
N ILE A 48 -7.42 14.92 -2.15
CA ILE A 48 -6.88 14.87 -0.80
C ILE A 48 -5.70 15.85 -0.75
N GLY A 49 -5.96 17.05 -0.20
CA GLY A 49 -4.98 18.13 -0.12
C GLY A 49 -4.78 18.93 -1.41
N GLY A 50 -5.57 18.64 -2.46
CA GLY A 50 -5.52 19.37 -3.74
C GLY A 50 -6.55 20.48 -3.89
N GLY A 51 -7.33 20.74 -2.85
CA GLY A 51 -8.42 21.72 -2.86
C GLY A 51 -9.72 21.18 -3.45
N VAL A 52 -10.72 22.06 -3.54
CA VAL A 52 -12.05 21.73 -4.04
C VAL A 52 -12.01 21.39 -5.54
N LYS A 53 -12.71 20.32 -5.93
CA LYS A 53 -12.90 19.91 -7.33
C LYS A 53 -14.38 20.00 -7.72
N VAL A 54 -15.05 18.88 -7.93
CA VAL A 54 -16.52 18.82 -8.05
C VAL A 54 -17.15 18.74 -6.68
N GLY A 55 -16.52 18.01 -5.76
CA GLY A 55 -16.86 17.91 -4.35
C GLY A 55 -15.75 18.48 -3.46
N PRO A 56 -15.90 18.37 -2.15
CA PRO A 56 -14.93 18.88 -1.17
C PRO A 56 -13.57 18.17 -1.25
N ASP A 57 -12.54 18.87 -0.78
CA ASP A 57 -11.25 18.26 -0.44
C ASP A 57 -11.43 17.38 0.80
N LEU A 58 -10.95 16.14 0.69
CA LEU A 58 -11.11 15.13 1.74
C LEU A 58 -9.94 15.05 2.71
N LYS A 59 -8.91 15.91 2.59
CA LYS A 59 -7.80 15.92 3.54
C LYS A 59 -8.31 16.10 4.97
N GLY A 60 -7.95 15.15 5.86
CA GLY A 60 -8.36 15.15 7.27
C GLY A 60 -9.87 15.07 7.49
N VAL A 61 -10.61 14.48 6.56
CA VAL A 61 -12.08 14.38 6.67
C VAL A 61 -12.50 13.46 7.82
N ALA A 62 -11.75 12.40 8.09
CA ALA A 62 -12.00 11.46 9.18
C ALA A 62 -11.81 12.11 10.57
N GLU A 63 -10.99 13.16 10.66
CA GLU A 63 -10.83 13.93 11.90
C GLU A 63 -11.94 14.99 12.09
N ARG A 64 -12.55 15.45 11.00
CA ARG A 64 -13.56 16.53 11.01
C ARG A 64 -14.99 16.03 11.04
N ARG A 65 -15.21 14.75 10.79
CA ARG A 65 -16.54 14.12 10.70
C ARG A 65 -16.60 12.89 11.60
N ASP A 66 -17.78 12.62 12.10
CA ASP A 66 -18.07 11.36 12.77
C ASP A 66 -17.95 10.20 11.77
N LEU A 67 -17.31 9.09 12.18
CA LEU A 67 -17.08 7.95 11.30
C LEU A 67 -18.37 7.29 10.83
N SER A 68 -19.41 7.26 11.68
CA SER A 68 -20.71 6.70 11.30
C SER A 68 -21.39 7.58 10.24
N TRP A 69 -21.26 8.89 10.35
CA TRP A 69 -21.72 9.83 9.34
C TRP A 69 -20.99 9.65 8.02
N LEU A 70 -19.66 9.52 8.08
CA LEU A 70 -18.81 9.26 6.91
C LEU A 70 -19.18 7.96 6.21
N LYS A 71 -19.32 6.88 6.98
CA LYS A 71 -19.73 5.57 6.48
C LYS A 71 -21.05 5.65 5.73
N GLN A 72 -22.03 6.29 6.32
CA GLN A 72 -23.34 6.51 5.67
C GLN A 72 -23.23 7.38 4.43
N GLN A 73 -22.43 8.46 4.48
CA GLN A 73 -22.23 9.36 3.34
C GLN A 73 -21.59 8.66 2.14
N ILE A 74 -20.72 7.69 2.37
CA ILE A 74 -20.04 6.94 1.30
C ILE A 74 -20.92 5.80 0.79
N LEU A 75 -21.54 5.05 1.72
CA LEU A 75 -22.32 3.86 1.40
C LEU A 75 -23.65 4.21 0.72
N GLU A 76 -24.39 5.15 1.29
CA GLU A 76 -25.76 5.48 0.89
C GLU A 76 -26.02 7.00 1.00
N PRO A 77 -25.35 7.81 0.17
CA PRO A 77 -25.43 9.28 0.27
C PRO A 77 -26.85 9.83 0.11
N SER A 78 -27.72 9.10 -0.57
CA SER A 78 -29.13 9.48 -0.77
C SER A 78 -30.02 9.24 0.45
N LYS A 79 -29.56 8.44 1.42
CA LYS A 79 -30.33 8.08 2.62
C LYS A 79 -30.00 8.95 3.85
N HIS A 80 -29.10 9.90 3.72
CA HIS A 80 -28.91 10.91 4.77
C HIS A 80 -30.19 11.71 5.02
N ASP A 81 -30.37 12.14 6.27
CA ASP A 81 -31.43 13.07 6.60
C ASP A 81 -31.29 14.34 5.73
N PRO A 82 -32.26 14.66 4.91
CA PRO A 82 -32.22 15.84 4.05
C PRO A 82 -32.11 17.16 4.83
N ASN A 83 -32.41 17.16 6.14
CA ASN A 83 -32.29 18.29 7.04
C ASN A 83 -30.97 18.30 7.83
N ASP A 84 -30.10 17.28 7.67
CA ASP A 84 -28.78 17.28 8.27
C ASP A 84 -28.03 18.56 7.84
N PRO A 85 -27.48 19.35 8.79
CA PRO A 85 -26.80 20.61 8.47
C PRO A 85 -25.67 20.49 7.49
N ASP A 86 -24.92 19.38 7.54
CA ASP A 86 -23.81 19.13 6.64
C ASP A 86 -24.29 18.77 5.24
N VAL A 87 -25.33 17.96 5.13
CA VAL A 87 -25.97 17.62 3.84
C VAL A 87 -26.51 18.87 3.18
N VAL A 88 -27.25 19.72 3.94
CA VAL A 88 -27.81 21.00 3.45
C VAL A 88 -26.68 21.93 2.99
N THR A 89 -25.64 22.07 3.80
CA THR A 89 -24.48 22.93 3.49
C THR A 89 -23.74 22.47 2.26
N ASN A 90 -23.42 21.17 2.17
CA ASN A 90 -22.72 20.61 1.03
C ASN A 90 -23.53 20.76 -0.27
N ARG A 91 -24.84 20.50 -0.23
CA ARG A 91 -25.72 20.70 -1.38
C ARG A 91 -25.75 22.17 -1.84
N LYS A 92 -25.74 23.09 -0.90
CA LYS A 92 -25.71 24.53 -1.21
C LYS A 92 -24.39 24.98 -1.82
N ILE A 93 -23.29 24.46 -1.31
CA ILE A 93 -21.94 24.85 -1.77
C ILE A 93 -21.60 24.22 -3.12
N TYR A 94 -21.85 22.91 -3.27
CA TYR A 94 -21.39 22.13 -4.44
C TYR A 94 -22.49 22.00 -5.52
N GLY A 95 -23.75 22.28 -5.20
CA GLY A 95 -24.86 22.22 -6.17
C GLY A 95 -25.22 20.83 -6.66
N ILE A 96 -24.48 19.81 -6.24
CA ILE A 96 -24.65 18.42 -6.67
C ILE A 96 -24.62 17.50 -5.44
N GLN A 97 -25.43 16.46 -5.48
CA GLN A 97 -25.38 15.40 -4.48
C GLN A 97 -24.38 14.34 -4.91
N MET A 98 -23.62 13.80 -3.96
CA MET A 98 -22.76 12.66 -4.19
C MET A 98 -23.57 11.48 -4.74
N PRO A 99 -23.18 10.86 -5.85
CA PRO A 99 -23.89 9.71 -6.40
C PRO A 99 -23.68 8.47 -5.53
N ASP A 100 -24.62 7.54 -5.60
CA ASP A 100 -24.47 6.20 -5.02
C ASP A 100 -23.42 5.40 -5.84
N LEU A 101 -22.32 5.04 -5.18
CA LEU A 101 -21.19 4.35 -5.79
C LEU A 101 -21.32 2.82 -5.74
N ARG A 102 -22.37 2.29 -5.10
CA ARG A 102 -22.63 0.85 -4.94
C ARG A 102 -21.44 0.09 -4.34
N LEU A 103 -20.84 0.67 -3.32
CA LEU A 103 -19.79 0.04 -2.53
C LEU A 103 -20.43 -0.88 -1.49
N ASP A 104 -19.73 -1.95 -1.16
CA ASP A 104 -20.05 -2.77 0.00
C ASP A 104 -19.42 -2.19 1.29
N GLU A 105 -19.82 -2.73 2.44
CA GLU A 105 -19.35 -2.22 3.73
C GLU A 105 -17.83 -2.34 3.89
N GLN A 106 -17.22 -3.43 3.44
CA GLN A 106 -15.77 -3.62 3.54
C GLN A 106 -15.00 -2.61 2.67
N GLN A 107 -15.49 -2.32 1.47
CA GLN A 107 -14.89 -1.31 0.60
C GLN A 107 -14.99 0.07 1.23
N VAL A 108 -16.09 0.37 1.94
CA VAL A 108 -16.27 1.64 2.66
C VAL A 108 -15.33 1.71 3.86
N ASP A 109 -15.20 0.63 4.63
CA ASP A 109 -14.29 0.58 5.78
C ASP A 109 -12.83 0.72 5.33
N ASN A 110 -12.42 0.07 4.24
CA ASN A 110 -11.11 0.26 3.62
C ASN A 110 -10.88 1.72 3.16
N LEU A 111 -11.89 2.35 2.55
CA LEU A 111 -11.83 3.77 2.15
C LEU A 111 -11.66 4.69 3.36
N ILE A 112 -12.39 4.44 4.44
CA ILE A 112 -12.27 5.22 5.67
C ILE A 112 -10.87 5.06 6.25
N ALA A 113 -10.36 3.83 6.34
CA ALA A 113 -9.00 3.56 6.80
C ALA A 113 -7.96 4.31 5.95
N TYR A 114 -8.15 4.38 4.64
CA TYR A 114 -7.28 5.19 3.76
C TYR A 114 -7.39 6.69 4.05
N LEU A 115 -8.60 7.21 4.27
CA LEU A 115 -8.83 8.63 4.57
C LEU A 115 -8.35 9.04 5.97
N GLU A 116 -8.20 8.09 6.91
CA GLU A 116 -7.58 8.29 8.22
C GLU A 116 -6.06 8.37 8.12
N THR A 117 -5.46 7.71 7.12
CA THR A 117 -4.04 7.92 6.83
C THR A 117 -3.86 9.33 6.25
N ASP A 118 -2.78 10.03 6.60
CA ASP A 118 -2.42 11.23 5.82
C ASP A 118 -1.63 10.78 4.59
N PRO A 119 -2.27 10.59 3.43
CA PRO A 119 -1.58 10.11 2.24
C PRO A 119 -0.52 11.08 1.73
N THR A 120 -0.51 12.32 2.23
CA THR A 120 0.55 13.30 1.93
C THR A 120 1.84 12.97 2.67
N LEU A 121 1.78 12.14 3.71
CA LEU A 121 2.91 11.65 4.50
C LEU A 121 3.26 10.19 4.19
N ALA A 122 2.51 9.53 3.32
CA ALA A 122 2.78 8.14 2.93
C ALA A 122 4.21 8.05 2.38
N THR A 123 5.07 7.46 3.19
CA THR A 123 6.46 7.20 2.82
C THR A 123 6.52 6.32 1.60
N VAL A 124 7.42 6.66 0.71
CA VAL A 124 7.65 6.12 -0.65
C VAL A 124 7.83 4.59 -0.72
N ILE A 125 7.90 3.90 0.41
CA ILE A 125 8.09 2.43 0.46
C ILE A 125 6.94 1.81 1.23
N PRO A 126 6.00 1.14 0.56
CA PRO A 126 4.96 0.36 1.24
C PRO A 126 5.61 -0.66 2.19
N THR A 127 5.15 -0.70 3.42
CA THR A 127 5.68 -1.57 4.49
C THR A 127 5.72 -3.04 4.11
N GLN A 128 4.84 -3.47 3.21
CA GLN A 128 4.80 -4.82 2.65
C GLN A 128 6.09 -5.25 1.94
N TYR A 129 6.88 -4.30 1.40
CA TYR A 129 8.14 -4.62 0.72
C TYR A 129 9.36 -4.62 1.65
N ALA A 130 9.23 -4.12 2.89
CA ALA A 130 10.33 -4.06 3.84
C ALA A 130 11.00 -5.43 4.09
N PRO A 131 10.28 -6.54 4.32
CA PRO A 131 10.91 -7.85 4.50
C PRO A 131 11.60 -8.35 3.24
N THR A 132 11.03 -8.11 2.05
CA THR A 132 11.61 -8.53 0.77
C THR A 132 12.91 -7.76 0.48
N LEU A 133 12.93 -6.46 0.75
CA LEU A 133 14.13 -5.62 0.60
C LEU A 133 15.24 -6.06 1.57
N LEU A 134 14.90 -6.36 2.82
CA LEU A 134 15.85 -6.87 3.82
C LEU A 134 16.50 -8.17 3.36
N VAL A 135 15.71 -9.14 2.90
CA VAL A 135 16.21 -10.42 2.39
C VAL A 135 17.09 -10.20 1.15
N GLY A 136 16.69 -9.32 0.25
CA GLY A 136 17.49 -8.96 -0.94
C GLY A 136 18.86 -8.37 -0.58
N VAL A 137 18.87 -7.39 0.34
CA VAL A 137 20.13 -6.75 0.80
C VAL A 137 21.04 -7.76 1.51
N LEU A 138 20.50 -8.59 2.40
CA LEU A 138 21.27 -9.61 3.09
C LEU A 138 21.83 -10.65 2.11
N GLY A 139 21.09 -11.02 1.08
CA GLY A 139 21.52 -11.90 0.00
C GLY A 139 22.70 -11.31 -0.78
N ILE A 140 22.65 -10.04 -1.16
CA ILE A 140 23.73 -9.34 -1.85
C ILE A 140 24.99 -9.28 -0.97
N ILE A 141 24.84 -8.92 0.31
CA ILE A 141 25.95 -8.89 1.26
C ILE A 141 26.59 -10.28 1.40
N GLY A 142 25.77 -11.32 1.55
CA GLY A 142 26.25 -12.69 1.66
C GLY A 142 27.04 -13.17 0.43
N LEU A 143 26.53 -12.88 -0.77
CA LEU A 143 27.21 -13.19 -2.02
C LEU A 143 28.53 -12.43 -2.19
N THR A 144 28.55 -11.16 -1.79
CA THR A 144 29.75 -10.32 -1.84
C THR A 144 30.84 -10.85 -0.90
N VAL A 145 30.48 -11.17 0.35
CA VAL A 145 31.41 -11.76 1.33
C VAL A 145 31.94 -13.11 0.85
N LEU A 146 31.07 -13.94 0.27
CA LEU A 146 31.44 -15.23 -0.27
C LEU A 146 32.41 -15.06 -1.45
N GLY A 147 32.11 -14.15 -2.36
CA GLY A 147 32.96 -13.80 -3.50
C GLY A 147 34.35 -13.31 -3.08
N LEU A 148 34.44 -12.45 -2.08
CA LEU A 148 35.72 -11.96 -1.54
C LEU A 148 36.53 -13.07 -0.84
N ARG A 149 35.85 -14.01 -0.19
CA ARG A 149 36.53 -15.10 0.54
C ARG A 149 37.02 -16.21 -0.35
N PHE A 150 36.38 -16.46 -1.50
CA PHE A 150 36.71 -17.51 -2.44
C PHE A 150 37.32 -16.99 -3.74
N GLY A 151 37.21 -15.70 -4.04
CA GLY A 151 37.60 -15.05 -5.29
C GLY A 151 39.10 -14.73 -5.43
N THR A 152 39.93 -14.94 -4.39
CA THR A 152 41.34 -14.61 -4.42
C THR A 152 42.20 -15.74 -5.05
N LYS A 153 41.79 -16.31 -6.18
CA LYS A 153 42.75 -17.04 -7.03
C LYS A 153 43.55 -16.01 -7.79
N LYS A 154 44.80 -15.80 -7.40
CA LYS A 154 45.75 -14.99 -8.14
C LYS A 154 45.84 -15.55 -9.57
N VAL A 155 45.48 -14.73 -10.55
CA VAL A 155 45.80 -15.04 -11.96
C VAL A 155 47.30 -14.85 -12.12
N GLU A 156 48.02 -15.94 -12.18
CA GLU A 156 49.45 -15.97 -12.47
C GLU A 156 49.61 -15.70 -13.98
N VAL A 157 49.93 -14.44 -14.31
CA VAL A 157 50.27 -14.06 -15.68
C VAL A 157 51.63 -14.62 -15.99
N ARG A 158 51.68 -15.67 -16.81
CA ARG A 158 52.92 -16.25 -17.32
C ARG A 158 53.54 -15.25 -18.28
N PRO A 159 54.84 -14.84 -18.10
CA PRO A 159 55.51 -13.95 -19.05
C PRO A 159 55.63 -14.69 -20.40
N ARG A 160 55.37 -13.94 -21.45
CA ARG A 160 55.59 -14.44 -22.84
C ARG A 160 57.10 -14.42 -23.07
N GLU A 161 57.70 -15.58 -23.24
CA GLU A 161 59.07 -15.66 -23.71
C GLU A 161 59.10 -15.26 -25.19
N GLU A 162 59.95 -14.26 -25.53
CA GLU A 162 60.28 -13.88 -26.91
C GLU A 162 61.38 -14.81 -27.47
#